data_b638b0152bb9eb3347a31ca87f7e2ec6
#
_entry.id   b638b0152bb9eb3347a31ca87f7e2ec6
#
_cell.length_a   1.000
_cell.length_b   1.000
_cell.length_c   1.000
_cell.angle_alpha   90.00
_cell.angle_beta   90.00
_cell.angle_gamma   90.00
#
_symmetry.space_group_name_H-M   'P 1'
#
loop_
_entity.id
_entity.type
_entity.pdbx_description
1 polymer ?
#
loop_
_entity_poly.entity_id
_entity_poly.type
_entity_poly.pdbx_seq_one_letter_code
_entity_poly.pdbx_strand_id
1 'polypeptide(L)'
;MHPLFLRLRGEGEAVTIRMEMAERKIVAQNRRARRDYFIEETYEAGIALKGTEVKALREGRVNLQDGYAQIKDGEVYLINVHISPYAFGNRYNHDPLRDRKLLLHKREIRRLLGKVKEKGFTLIPLSIYFKGGKAKVELALAKGKKLYDKRESLKRKALEKELERGYKLGRSV
;
A
#
# COMPACT_ATOMS: atom_id res chain seq x y z
N MET A 1 -4.34 -32.76 39.98
CA MET A 1 -4.81 -32.89 38.60
C MET A 1 -4.91 -31.48 37.99
N HIS A 2 -3.92 -31.09 37.18
CA HIS A 2 -3.99 -29.85 36.39
C HIS A 2 -4.53 -30.20 35.01
N PRO A 3 -5.54 -29.53 34.49
CA PRO A 3 -5.90 -29.68 33.09
C PRO A 3 -4.87 -28.95 32.25
N LEU A 4 -4.25 -29.72 31.38
CA LEU A 4 -3.43 -29.17 30.27
C LEU A 4 -4.29 -28.27 29.39
N PHE A 5 -4.07 -26.97 29.48
CA PHE A 5 -4.54 -26.02 28.48
C PHE A 5 -3.66 -26.20 27.23
N LEU A 6 -4.16 -26.99 26.31
CA LEU A 6 -3.65 -27.01 24.93
C LEU A 6 -4.02 -25.67 24.30
N ARG A 7 -3.09 -24.72 24.36
CA ARG A 7 -3.23 -23.43 23.70
C ARG A 7 -3.05 -23.64 22.21
N LEU A 8 -4.16 -23.73 21.48
CA LEU A 8 -4.18 -23.74 20.02
C LEU A 8 -3.55 -22.43 19.51
N ARG A 9 -2.34 -22.55 19.02
CA ARG A 9 -1.48 -21.47 18.49
C ARG A 9 -1.95 -20.95 17.12
N GLY A 10 -3.22 -20.92 16.81
CA GLY A 10 -3.70 -20.49 15.51
C GLY A 10 -4.85 -19.47 15.54
N GLU A 11 -5.68 -19.54 16.58
CA GLU A 11 -6.91 -18.72 16.59
C GLU A 11 -6.66 -17.28 17.05
N GLY A 12 -5.71 -17.05 17.95
CA GLY A 12 -5.38 -15.72 18.45
C GLY A 12 -4.73 -14.82 17.39
N GLU A 13 -3.85 -15.37 16.56
CA GLU A 13 -3.18 -14.62 15.48
C GLU A 13 -4.17 -14.28 14.35
N ALA A 14 -5.03 -15.22 13.97
CA ALA A 14 -6.06 -14.99 12.95
C ALA A 14 -7.10 -13.94 13.40
N VAL A 15 -7.48 -13.94 14.66
CA VAL A 15 -8.40 -12.92 15.24
C VAL A 15 -7.73 -11.57 15.32
N THR A 16 -6.46 -11.50 15.73
CA THR A 16 -5.70 -10.25 15.82
C THR A 16 -5.49 -9.65 14.42
N ILE A 17 -5.13 -10.44 13.41
CA ILE A 17 -5.00 -10.01 12.02
C ILE A 17 -6.36 -9.52 11.48
N ARG A 18 -7.45 -10.19 11.81
CA ARG A 18 -8.80 -9.81 11.39
C ARG A 18 -9.27 -8.51 12.05
N MET A 19 -8.95 -8.30 13.33
CA MET A 19 -9.22 -7.03 14.04
C MET A 19 -8.37 -5.88 13.50
N GLU A 20 -7.09 -6.11 13.22
CA GLU A 20 -6.23 -5.09 12.59
C GLU A 20 -6.70 -4.72 11.17
N MET A 21 -7.18 -5.67 10.39
CA MET A 21 -7.75 -5.39 9.06
C MET A 21 -9.11 -4.67 9.14
N ALA A 22 -9.90 -4.93 10.18
CA ALA A 22 -11.20 -4.26 10.39
C ALA A 22 -11.06 -2.77 10.76
N GLU A 23 -9.90 -2.36 11.32
CA GLU A 23 -9.64 -0.97 11.68
C GLU A 23 -9.05 -0.13 10.53
N ARG A 24 -8.69 -0.73 9.39
CA ARG A 24 -8.09 -0.05 8.25
C ARG A 24 -9.16 0.45 7.28
N LYS A 25 -9.38 1.76 7.24
CA LYS A 25 -10.21 2.39 6.20
C LYS A 25 -9.35 2.73 5.00
N ILE A 26 -9.36 1.89 3.97
CA ILE A 26 -8.63 2.12 2.72
C ILE A 26 -9.27 3.29 1.96
N VAL A 27 -8.44 4.26 1.60
CA VAL A 27 -8.83 5.46 0.85
C VAL A 27 -8.52 5.29 -0.63
N ALA A 28 -7.34 4.78 -0.96
CA ALA A 28 -6.91 4.55 -2.33
C ALA A 28 -5.97 3.34 -2.44
N GLN A 29 -6.01 2.70 -3.60
CA GLN A 29 -5.14 1.56 -3.93
C GLN A 29 -4.51 1.73 -5.30
N ASN A 30 -3.23 1.38 -5.41
CA ASN A 30 -2.53 1.30 -6.67
C ASN A 30 -2.73 -0.09 -7.32
N ARG A 31 -3.80 -0.23 -8.08
CA ARG A 31 -4.16 -1.50 -8.73
C ARG A 31 -3.14 -1.97 -9.77
N ARG A 32 -2.35 -1.03 -10.34
CA ARG A 32 -1.33 -1.33 -11.35
C ARG A 32 -0.04 -1.87 -10.74
N ALA A 33 0.24 -1.56 -9.48
CA ALA A 33 1.49 -1.93 -8.83
C ALA A 33 1.81 -3.43 -8.94
N ARG A 34 0.86 -4.28 -8.60
CA ARG A 34 1.03 -5.75 -8.66
C ARG A 34 1.11 -6.31 -10.08
N ARG A 35 0.58 -5.58 -11.06
CA ARG A 35 0.70 -5.95 -12.48
C ARG A 35 2.09 -5.62 -13.03
N ASP A 36 2.60 -4.45 -12.66
CA ASP A 36 3.80 -3.88 -13.27
C ASP A 36 5.08 -4.18 -12.50
N TYR A 37 4.95 -4.61 -11.22
CA TYR A 37 6.08 -4.86 -10.33
C TYR A 37 5.96 -6.18 -9.58
N PHE A 38 7.11 -6.81 -9.30
CA PHE A 38 7.25 -7.84 -8.29
C PHE A 38 7.42 -7.15 -6.93
N ILE A 39 6.52 -7.43 -5.99
CA ILE A 39 6.57 -6.89 -4.63
C ILE A 39 7.43 -7.84 -3.79
N GLU A 40 8.53 -7.33 -3.24
CA GLU A 40 9.42 -8.12 -2.39
C GLU A 40 9.08 -7.97 -0.90
N GLU A 41 8.97 -6.73 -0.44
CA GLU A 41 8.65 -6.41 0.96
C GLU A 41 7.66 -5.24 1.00
N THR A 42 6.88 -5.17 2.08
CA THR A 42 5.96 -4.05 2.35
C THR A 42 6.24 -3.44 3.71
N TYR A 43 6.06 -2.13 3.82
CA TYR A 43 6.27 -1.34 5.03
C TYR A 43 5.06 -0.44 5.28
N GLU A 44 4.65 -0.32 6.55
CA GLU A 44 3.67 0.67 6.96
C GLU A 44 4.40 1.96 7.30
N ALA A 45 4.13 3.03 6.56
CA ALA A 45 4.69 4.35 6.80
C ALA A 45 3.62 5.33 7.25
N GLY A 46 3.93 6.20 8.20
CA GLY A 46 3.15 7.40 8.42
C GLY A 46 3.36 8.38 7.28
N ILE A 47 2.45 9.32 7.09
CA ILE A 47 2.57 10.38 6.09
C ILE A 47 2.33 11.74 6.72
N ALA A 48 3.23 12.70 6.48
CA ALA A 48 3.10 14.08 6.92
C ALA A 48 2.20 14.86 5.96
N LEU A 49 1.00 15.19 6.41
CA LEU A 49 -0.04 15.87 5.62
C LEU A 49 -0.38 17.23 6.21
N LYS A 50 -0.82 18.14 5.34
CA LYS A 50 -1.51 19.37 5.73
C LYS A 50 -2.98 19.10 6.02
N GLY A 51 -3.66 19.99 6.76
CA GLY A 51 -5.08 19.81 7.10
C GLY A 51 -6.00 19.65 5.88
N THR A 52 -5.77 20.43 4.82
CA THR A 52 -6.52 20.33 3.55
C THR A 52 -6.29 19.02 2.82
N GLU A 53 -5.08 18.45 2.92
CA GLU A 53 -4.76 17.13 2.36
C GLU A 53 -5.49 16.02 3.10
N VAL A 54 -5.56 16.08 4.43
CA VAL A 54 -6.31 15.12 5.25
C VAL A 54 -7.79 15.12 4.88
N LYS A 55 -8.37 16.31 4.72
CA LYS A 55 -9.78 16.46 4.31
C LYS A 55 -10.04 15.89 2.93
N ALA A 56 -9.17 16.18 1.96
CA ALA A 56 -9.26 15.62 0.60
C ALA A 56 -9.11 14.09 0.60
N LEU A 57 -8.21 13.53 1.41
CA LEU A 57 -8.06 12.08 1.59
C LEU A 57 -9.32 11.42 2.15
N ARG A 58 -9.97 12.04 3.15
CA ARG A 58 -11.24 11.52 3.69
C ARG A 58 -12.34 11.44 2.66
N GLU A 59 -12.30 12.32 1.65
CA GLU A 59 -13.20 12.30 0.49
C GLU A 59 -12.75 11.33 -0.62
N GLY A 60 -11.62 10.64 -0.44
CA GLY A 60 -11.08 9.70 -1.43
C GLY A 60 -10.44 10.37 -2.66
N ARG A 61 -10.14 11.66 -2.59
CA ARG A 61 -9.59 12.44 -3.71
C ARG A 61 -8.08 12.33 -3.82
N VAL A 62 -7.58 11.14 -4.11
CA VAL A 62 -6.16 10.84 -4.24
C VAL A 62 -5.90 9.86 -5.38
N ASN A 63 -4.80 10.06 -6.10
CA ASN A 63 -4.32 9.17 -7.16
C ASN A 63 -2.89 8.72 -6.86
N LEU A 64 -2.70 7.40 -6.78
CA LEU A 64 -1.41 6.75 -6.48
C LEU A 64 -0.70 6.17 -7.71
N GLN A 65 -1.32 6.19 -8.89
CA GLN A 65 -0.88 5.37 -10.02
C GLN A 65 0.57 5.61 -10.45
N ASP A 66 0.98 6.87 -10.50
CA ASP A 66 2.31 7.28 -10.95
C ASP A 66 3.22 7.68 -9.77
N GLY A 67 2.74 7.42 -8.55
CA GLY A 67 3.47 7.72 -7.33
C GLY A 67 4.63 6.75 -7.09
N TYR A 68 5.69 7.28 -6.52
CA TYR A 68 6.84 6.52 -6.05
C TYR A 68 7.41 7.17 -4.80
N ALA A 69 8.29 6.47 -4.11
CA ALA A 69 9.02 7.06 -2.99
C ALA A 69 10.52 7.12 -3.28
N GLN A 70 11.16 8.16 -2.77
CA GLN A 70 12.59 8.40 -2.89
C GLN A 70 13.20 8.69 -1.53
N ILE A 71 14.41 8.17 -1.31
CA ILE A 71 15.18 8.45 -0.10
C ILE A 71 16.12 9.62 -0.40
N LYS A 72 15.94 10.72 0.34
CA LYS A 72 16.78 11.93 0.26
C LYS A 72 17.23 12.29 1.67
N ASP A 73 18.55 12.48 1.87
CA ASP A 73 19.13 12.92 3.16
C ASP A 73 18.66 12.08 4.38
N GLY A 74 18.57 10.75 4.21
CA GLY A 74 18.15 9.84 5.25
C GLY A 74 16.68 9.86 5.59
N GLU A 75 15.86 10.52 4.78
CA GLU A 75 14.39 10.60 4.90
C GLU A 75 13.72 10.07 3.63
N VAL A 76 12.50 9.57 3.78
CA VAL A 76 11.71 9.02 2.66
C VAL A 76 10.62 10.01 2.28
N TYR A 77 10.52 10.32 1.00
CA TYR A 77 9.52 11.22 0.43
C TYR A 77 8.65 10.49 -0.58
N LEU A 78 7.34 10.68 -0.46
CA LEU A 78 6.37 10.25 -1.45
C LEU A 78 6.23 11.31 -2.53
N ILE A 79 6.50 10.94 -3.77
CA ILE A 79 6.61 11.84 -4.93
C ILE A 79 5.55 11.46 -5.96
N ASN A 80 5.09 12.46 -6.69
CA ASN A 80 4.13 12.30 -7.80
C ASN A 80 2.81 11.62 -7.41
N VAL A 81 2.36 11.81 -6.18
CA VAL A 81 1.04 11.41 -5.70
C VAL A 81 0.14 12.63 -5.69
N HIS A 82 -0.90 12.60 -6.51
CA HIS A 82 -1.87 13.68 -6.61
C HIS A 82 -2.91 13.57 -5.50
N ILE A 83 -2.99 14.60 -4.64
CA ILE A 83 -4.08 14.80 -3.70
C ILE A 83 -4.82 16.07 -4.11
N SER A 84 -6.08 15.95 -4.52
CA SER A 84 -6.87 17.07 -5.02
C SER A 84 -6.99 18.18 -3.97
N PRO A 85 -7.07 19.44 -4.39
CA PRO A 85 -7.40 20.54 -3.50
C PRO A 85 -8.73 20.29 -2.79
N TYR A 86 -8.83 20.71 -1.54
CA TYR A 86 -10.08 20.65 -0.80
C TYR A 86 -10.99 21.80 -1.23
N ALA A 87 -12.23 21.48 -1.61
CA ALA A 87 -13.15 22.46 -2.22
C ALA A 87 -13.40 23.70 -1.35
N PHE A 88 -13.37 23.55 -0.03
CA PHE A 88 -13.57 24.64 0.93
C PHE A 88 -12.26 25.21 1.50
N GLY A 89 -11.11 24.83 0.95
CA GLY A 89 -9.79 25.27 1.46
C GLY A 89 -9.38 26.66 1.00
N ASN A 90 -10.06 27.24 -0.01
CA ASN A 90 -9.75 28.56 -0.58
C ASN A 90 -8.24 28.75 -0.87
N ARG A 91 -7.67 29.90 -0.49
CA ARG A 91 -6.23 30.20 -0.61
C ARG A 91 -5.30 29.37 0.27
N TYR A 92 -5.81 28.62 1.22
CA TYR A 92 -5.04 27.75 2.13
C TYR A 92 -4.85 26.32 1.60
N ASN A 93 -5.25 26.06 0.37
CA ASN A 93 -5.06 24.78 -0.25
C ASN A 93 -3.55 24.47 -0.48
N HIS A 94 -3.25 23.18 -0.49
CA HIS A 94 -1.94 22.64 -0.76
C HIS A 94 -1.68 22.52 -2.27
N ASP A 95 -0.41 22.40 -2.64
CA ASP A 95 -0.04 21.96 -3.99
C ASP A 95 -0.42 20.48 -4.14
N PRO A 96 -1.25 20.11 -5.16
CA PRO A 96 -1.70 18.73 -5.37
C PRO A 96 -0.58 17.70 -5.51
N LEU A 97 0.55 18.08 -6.08
CA LEU A 97 1.71 17.20 -6.34
C LEU A 97 2.88 17.43 -5.39
N ARG A 98 2.66 18.11 -4.29
CA ARG A 98 3.69 18.36 -3.27
C ARG A 98 4.36 17.06 -2.81
N ASP A 99 5.68 17.06 -2.66
CA ASP A 99 6.42 15.98 -2.03
C ASP A 99 6.01 15.85 -0.55
N ARG A 100 5.72 14.63 -0.11
CA ARG A 100 5.25 14.36 1.25
C ARG A 100 6.20 13.44 1.97
N LYS A 101 6.65 13.87 3.14
CA LYS A 101 7.53 13.05 3.98
C LYS A 101 6.78 11.83 4.51
N LEU A 102 7.39 10.66 4.35
CA LEU A 102 6.94 9.43 4.97
C LEU A 102 7.69 9.20 6.28
N LEU A 103 6.95 8.73 7.27
CA LEU A 103 7.48 8.49 8.61
C LEU A 103 7.70 6.98 8.79
N LEU A 104 8.96 6.61 8.82
CA LEU A 104 9.46 5.25 9.01
C LEU A 104 10.50 5.24 10.13
N HIS A 105 10.72 4.10 10.75
CA HIS A 105 11.81 3.93 11.69
C HIS A 105 13.16 4.05 10.99
N LYS A 106 14.15 4.64 11.65
CA LYS A 106 15.51 4.80 11.07
C LYS A 106 16.14 3.47 10.62
N ARG A 107 15.82 2.37 11.32
CA ARG A 107 16.25 1.02 10.94
C ARG A 107 15.66 0.59 9.59
N GLU A 108 14.38 0.85 9.39
CA GLU A 108 13.68 0.56 8.12
C GLU A 108 14.25 1.39 6.99
N ILE A 109 14.47 2.68 7.20
CA ILE A 109 15.07 3.58 6.20
C ILE A 109 16.47 3.10 5.79
N ARG A 110 17.31 2.70 6.74
CA ARG A 110 18.65 2.17 6.44
C ARG A 110 18.58 0.89 5.61
N ARG A 111 17.66 -0.02 5.95
CA ARG A 111 17.43 -1.25 5.20
C ARG A 111 16.96 -0.96 3.78
N LEU A 112 15.99 -0.07 3.62
CA LEU A 112 15.47 0.36 2.33
C LEU A 112 16.55 1.03 1.49
N LEU A 113 17.39 1.89 2.08
CA LEU A 113 18.49 2.55 1.37
C LEU A 113 19.48 1.54 0.78
N GLY A 114 19.83 0.48 1.53
CA GLY A 114 20.66 -0.61 1.04
C GLY A 114 20.03 -1.34 -0.14
N LYS A 115 18.76 -1.67 -0.04
CA LYS A 115 18.00 -2.39 -1.09
C LYS A 115 17.77 -1.54 -2.34
N VAL A 116 17.44 -0.26 -2.20
CA VAL A 116 17.22 0.64 -3.34
C VAL A 116 18.50 0.92 -4.13
N LYS A 117 19.67 0.85 -3.50
CA LYS A 117 20.96 0.91 -4.19
C LYS A 117 21.23 -0.31 -5.08
N GLU A 118 20.60 -1.44 -4.82
CA GLU A 118 20.66 -2.60 -5.69
C GLU A 118 19.92 -2.32 -7.00
N LYS A 119 20.46 -2.83 -8.12
CA LYS A 119 19.88 -2.62 -9.45
C LYS A 119 18.43 -3.11 -9.54
N GLY A 120 17.54 -2.22 -9.98
CA GLY A 120 16.17 -2.56 -10.35
C GLY A 120 15.14 -2.50 -9.22
N PHE A 121 15.54 -2.18 -7.99
CA PHE A 121 14.58 -1.94 -6.90
C PHE A 121 14.10 -0.49 -6.86
N THR A 122 12.81 -0.33 -6.58
CA THR A 122 12.15 0.96 -6.39
C THR A 122 11.13 0.87 -5.25
N LEU A 123 10.74 2.02 -4.73
CA LEU A 123 9.72 2.13 -3.70
C LEU A 123 8.45 2.69 -4.32
N ILE A 124 7.35 1.95 -4.18
CA ILE A 124 6.03 2.34 -4.71
C ILE A 124 4.96 2.27 -3.64
N PRO A 125 4.02 3.23 -3.61
CA PRO A 125 2.86 3.15 -2.73
C PRO A 125 1.86 2.13 -3.28
N LEU A 126 1.41 1.21 -2.43
CA LEU A 126 0.36 0.23 -2.76
C LEU A 126 -1.01 0.73 -2.37
N SER A 127 -1.13 1.34 -1.20
CA SER A 127 -2.39 1.87 -0.68
C SER A 127 -2.16 3.02 0.29
N ILE A 128 -3.18 3.87 0.41
CA ILE A 128 -3.32 4.83 1.51
C ILE A 128 -4.57 4.46 2.29
N TYR A 129 -4.47 4.47 3.60
CA TYR A 129 -5.56 4.14 4.51
C TYR A 129 -5.49 4.93 5.81
N PHE A 130 -6.61 5.01 6.51
CA PHE A 130 -6.66 5.50 7.88
C PHE A 130 -6.63 4.34 8.87
N LYS A 131 -5.80 4.46 9.89
CA LYS A 131 -5.68 3.53 11.01
C LYS A 131 -5.58 4.35 12.29
N GLY A 132 -6.53 4.17 13.22
CA GLY A 132 -6.58 4.97 14.44
C GLY A 132 -6.65 6.48 14.19
N GLY A 133 -7.39 6.93 13.17
CA GLY A 133 -7.51 8.34 12.79
C GLY A 133 -6.28 8.95 12.10
N LYS A 134 -5.20 8.19 11.91
CA LYS A 134 -3.96 8.64 11.26
C LYS A 134 -3.86 8.07 9.85
N ALA A 135 -3.45 8.91 8.89
CA ALA A 135 -3.18 8.47 7.53
C ALA A 135 -1.88 7.66 7.48
N LYS A 136 -1.95 6.50 6.84
CA LYS A 136 -0.84 5.57 6.64
C LYS A 136 -0.70 5.24 5.15
N VAL A 137 0.51 4.92 4.75
CA VAL A 137 0.84 4.44 3.40
C VAL A 137 1.44 3.05 3.50
N GLU A 138 0.90 2.11 2.75
CA GLU A 138 1.55 0.83 2.52
C GLU A 138 2.58 1.02 1.40
N LEU A 139 3.85 1.02 1.77
CA LEU A 139 4.97 1.22 0.85
C LEU A 139 5.60 -0.12 0.50
N ALA A 140 5.79 -0.38 -0.78
CA ALA A 140 6.39 -1.60 -1.26
C ALA A 140 7.81 -1.37 -1.79
N LEU A 141 8.72 -2.26 -1.42
CA LEU A 141 9.98 -2.47 -2.12
C LEU A 141 9.69 -3.41 -3.29
N ALA A 142 9.89 -2.93 -4.51
CA ALA A 142 9.44 -3.61 -5.70
C ALA A 142 10.47 -3.57 -6.82
N LYS A 143 10.39 -4.56 -7.71
CA LYS A 143 11.20 -4.66 -8.92
C LYS A 143 10.31 -4.64 -10.14
N GLY A 144 10.62 -3.80 -11.13
CA GLY A 144 9.86 -3.70 -12.37
C GLY A 144 9.85 -5.01 -13.15
N LYS A 145 8.67 -5.43 -13.61
CA LYS A 145 8.52 -6.60 -14.49
C LYS A 145 8.90 -6.24 -15.91
N LYS A 146 9.61 -7.15 -16.58
CA LYS A 146 9.84 -7.06 -18.02
C LYS A 146 8.52 -7.29 -18.79
N LEU A 147 8.44 -6.85 -20.05
CA LEU A 147 7.22 -7.00 -20.86
C LEU A 147 6.75 -8.46 -20.98
N TYR A 148 7.66 -9.39 -21.05
CA TYR A 148 7.36 -10.83 -21.06
C TYR A 148 6.66 -11.27 -19.75
N ASP A 149 7.23 -10.91 -18.60
CA ASP A 149 6.68 -11.26 -17.28
C ASP A 149 5.29 -10.65 -17.06
N LYS A 150 5.06 -9.45 -17.60
CA LYS A 150 3.73 -8.79 -17.55
C LYS A 150 2.68 -9.58 -18.32
N ARG A 151 3.01 -10.05 -19.52
CA ARG A 151 2.11 -10.87 -20.35
C ARG A 151 1.77 -12.19 -19.67
N GLU A 152 2.75 -12.86 -19.09
CA GLU A 152 2.56 -14.12 -18.38
C GLU A 152 1.70 -13.94 -17.11
N SER A 153 1.95 -12.89 -16.34
CA SER A 153 1.12 -12.54 -15.18
C SER A 153 -0.34 -12.27 -15.55
N LEU A 154 -0.59 -11.63 -16.69
CA LEU A 154 -1.95 -11.37 -17.17
C LEU A 154 -2.66 -12.66 -17.62
N LYS A 155 -1.95 -13.54 -18.33
CA LYS A 155 -2.48 -14.86 -18.75
C LYS A 155 -2.87 -15.71 -17.54
N ARG A 156 -1.99 -15.78 -16.52
CA ARG A 156 -2.27 -16.53 -15.30
C ARG A 156 -3.51 -16.01 -14.55
N LYS A 157 -3.65 -14.68 -14.40
CA LYS A 157 -4.85 -14.09 -13.80
C LYS A 157 -6.12 -14.34 -14.60
N ALA A 158 -6.04 -14.34 -15.93
CA ALA A 158 -7.19 -14.67 -16.77
C ALA A 158 -7.64 -16.12 -16.54
N LEU A 159 -6.68 -17.06 -16.52
CA LEU A 159 -6.95 -18.47 -16.26
C LEU A 159 -7.55 -18.71 -14.88
N GLU A 160 -7.02 -18.07 -13.82
CA GLU A 160 -7.57 -18.12 -12.46
C GLU A 160 -9.03 -17.67 -12.42
N LYS A 161 -9.36 -16.56 -13.08
CA LYS A 161 -10.74 -16.07 -13.18
C LYS A 161 -11.69 -17.03 -13.92
N GLU A 162 -11.20 -17.67 -14.97
CA GLU A 162 -12.00 -18.66 -15.68
C GLU A 162 -12.26 -19.89 -14.82
N LEU A 163 -11.27 -20.37 -14.10
CA LEU A 163 -11.41 -21.47 -13.16
C LEU A 163 -12.41 -21.12 -12.05
N GLU A 164 -12.30 -19.93 -11.45
CA GLU A 164 -13.26 -19.47 -10.44
C GLU A 164 -14.70 -19.37 -10.97
N ARG A 165 -14.88 -18.94 -12.22
CA ARG A 165 -16.20 -18.92 -12.88
C ARG A 165 -16.75 -20.33 -13.10
N GLY A 166 -15.90 -21.26 -13.54
CA GLY A 166 -16.25 -22.66 -13.72
C GLY A 166 -16.69 -23.32 -12.41
N TYR A 167 -15.98 -23.07 -11.31
CA TYR A 167 -16.36 -23.58 -9.98
C TYR A 167 -17.68 -23.00 -9.46
N LYS A 168 -17.99 -21.73 -9.76
CA LYS A 168 -19.26 -21.10 -9.35
C LYS A 168 -20.45 -21.65 -10.14
N LEU A 169 -20.28 -21.93 -11.44
CA LEU A 169 -21.31 -22.51 -12.30
C LEU A 169 -21.60 -23.98 -11.95
N GLY A 170 -20.57 -24.77 -11.56
CA GLY A 170 -20.75 -26.17 -11.13
C GLY A 170 -21.41 -26.37 -9.76
N ARG A 171 -21.58 -25.29 -8.98
CA ARG A 171 -22.23 -25.32 -7.66
C ARG A 171 -23.74 -24.97 -7.69
N SER A 172 -24.26 -24.62 -8.86
CA SER A 172 -25.62 -24.19 -9.06
C SER A 172 -26.49 -25.31 -9.69
N VAL A 173 -26.04 -26.56 -9.60
CA VAL A 173 -26.81 -27.75 -10.01
C VAL A 173 -27.07 -28.63 -8.80
#